data_f551ae3dd96196e57dee75343f371026
#
_entry.id   f551ae3dd96196e57dee75343f371026
#
_cell.length_a   1.000
_cell.length_b   1.000
_cell.length_c   1.000
_cell.angle_alpha   90.00
_cell.angle_beta   90.00
_cell.angle_gamma   90.00
#
_symmetry.space_group_name_H-M   'P 1'
#
loop_
_entity.id
_entity.type
_entity.pdbx_description
1 polymer ?
#
loop_
_entity_poly.entity_id
_entity_poly.type
_entity_poly.pdbx_seq_one_letter_code
_entity_poly.pdbx_strand_id
1 'polypeptide(L)'
;ERILADDRTHHRKQRHTSKRIFDRLRDEYGFTGGYTIVKDAVREIKKTSKEVFMPLSQRPGEAQVDFGYAVVKFNGVLKKVTFFVMSMVHSDAMFVMAFPRECTEAFLEAHVRAFDFFGCVPNRISYDNTRIAITKILTHHKRKHTAEFKRLISHYLFEPHFCNVRRPNDKGVVEGSVRYARLNFMVPVPQVKDYEELNRHLYEGCQGDMNRLLRGKRGLTKHQLLLEDRVVASAVPDDTF
;
A
#
# COMPACT_ATOMS: atom_id res chain seq x y z
N GLU A 1 3.61 5.16 35.60
CA GLU A 1 3.62 3.91 34.79
C GLU A 1 2.32 3.13 34.97
N ARG A 2 1.85 2.87 36.21
CA ARG A 2 0.65 2.08 36.49
C ARG A 2 -0.61 2.59 35.78
N ILE A 3 -0.89 3.90 35.81
CA ILE A 3 -2.02 4.54 35.11
C ILE A 3 -1.97 4.27 33.60
N LEU A 4 -0.79 4.31 33.00
CA LEU A 4 -0.63 4.05 31.55
C LEU A 4 -0.71 2.56 31.19
N ALA A 5 -0.37 1.69 32.13
CA ALA A 5 -0.56 0.23 31.96
C ALA A 5 -2.06 -0.11 31.98
N ASP A 6 -2.81 0.45 32.92
CA ASP A 6 -4.26 0.26 33.00
C ASP A 6 -4.98 0.82 31.76
N ASP A 7 -4.51 1.92 31.19
CA ASP A 7 -5.05 2.53 29.97
C ASP A 7 -5.01 1.59 28.75
N ARG A 8 -4.11 0.58 28.73
CA ARG A 8 -4.02 -0.37 27.61
C ARG A 8 -5.27 -1.25 27.51
N THR A 9 -5.92 -1.52 28.63
CA THR A 9 -7.14 -2.32 28.68
C THR A 9 -8.40 -1.53 28.35
N HIS A 10 -8.32 -0.19 28.37
CA HIS A 10 -9.48 0.69 28.15
C HIS A 10 -9.63 1.12 26.69
N HIS A 11 -10.87 1.46 26.32
CA HIS A 11 -11.20 1.96 24.99
C HIS A 11 -10.38 3.21 24.67
N ARG A 12 -9.81 3.32 23.44
CA ARG A 12 -8.87 4.38 23.03
C ARG A 12 -9.34 5.80 23.36
N LYS A 13 -10.65 6.09 23.24
CA LYS A 13 -11.23 7.42 23.51
C LYS A 13 -11.37 7.73 25.01
N GLN A 14 -11.18 6.74 25.90
CA GLN A 14 -11.28 6.89 27.35
C GLN A 14 -9.93 6.79 28.07
N ARG A 15 -8.84 6.76 27.32
CA ARG A 15 -7.49 6.73 27.88
C ARG A 15 -7.09 8.11 28.41
N HIS A 16 -6.28 8.11 29.46
CA HIS A 16 -5.84 9.34 30.10
C HIS A 16 -4.99 10.21 29.15
N THR A 17 -5.27 11.51 29.13
CA THR A 17 -4.37 12.52 28.57
C THR A 17 -3.25 12.82 29.57
N SER A 18 -2.11 13.38 29.11
CA SER A 18 -1.02 13.80 30.01
C SER A 18 -1.50 14.82 31.06
N LYS A 19 -2.46 15.67 30.70
CA LYS A 19 -3.07 16.62 31.63
C LYS A 19 -3.87 15.89 32.72
N ARG A 20 -4.70 14.92 32.35
CA ARG A 20 -5.51 14.15 33.31
C ARG A 20 -4.62 13.32 34.25
N ILE A 21 -3.50 12.78 33.73
CA ILE A 21 -2.50 12.07 34.56
C ILE A 21 -1.88 13.04 35.57
N PHE A 22 -1.52 14.24 35.12
CA PHE A 22 -0.97 15.26 36.03
C PHE A 22 -1.96 15.63 37.14
N ASP A 23 -3.22 15.90 36.81
CA ASP A 23 -4.25 16.24 37.78
C ASP A 23 -4.46 15.11 38.81
N ARG A 24 -4.53 13.83 38.34
CA ARG A 24 -4.62 12.69 39.24
C ARG A 24 -3.39 12.54 40.15
N LEU A 25 -2.20 12.76 39.62
CA LEU A 25 -0.97 12.66 40.43
C LEU A 25 -0.96 13.73 41.52
N ARG A 26 -1.44 14.95 41.24
CA ARG A 26 -1.55 16.01 42.22
C ARG A 26 -2.64 15.70 43.26
N ASP A 27 -3.83 15.32 42.78
CA ASP A 27 -5.03 15.19 43.62
C ASP A 27 -5.05 13.86 44.44
N GLU A 28 -4.56 12.76 43.87
CA GLU A 28 -4.58 11.43 44.50
C GLU A 28 -3.27 11.05 45.17
N TYR A 29 -2.12 11.62 44.75
CA TYR A 29 -0.78 11.23 45.24
C TYR A 29 0.05 12.41 45.79
N GLY A 30 -0.50 13.61 45.89
CA GLY A 30 0.17 14.78 46.45
C GLY A 30 1.39 15.24 45.64
N PHE A 31 1.42 15.01 44.33
CA PHE A 31 2.56 15.41 43.48
C PHE A 31 2.70 16.92 43.40
N THR A 32 3.87 17.45 43.75
CA THR A 32 4.17 18.89 43.79
C THR A 32 4.93 19.40 42.57
N GLY A 33 5.32 18.51 41.63
CA GLY A 33 6.07 18.90 40.44
C GLY A 33 5.22 19.57 39.38
N GLY A 34 5.85 20.18 38.37
CA GLY A 34 5.17 20.86 37.26
C GLY A 34 4.58 19.92 36.21
N TYR A 35 3.61 20.43 35.45
CA TYR A 35 2.96 19.69 34.36
C TYR A 35 3.95 19.19 33.29
N THR A 36 4.98 19.99 32.97
CA THR A 36 5.99 19.67 31.96
C THR A 36 6.72 18.37 32.30
N ILE A 37 7.08 18.17 33.56
CA ILE A 37 7.75 16.95 34.04
C ILE A 37 6.89 15.72 33.77
N VAL A 38 5.61 15.80 34.11
CA VAL A 38 4.66 14.69 33.87
C VAL A 38 4.44 14.44 32.36
N LYS A 39 4.31 15.49 31.56
CA LYS A 39 4.17 15.42 30.14
C LYS A 39 5.36 14.70 29.47
N ASP A 40 6.58 15.07 29.87
CA ASP A 40 7.80 14.49 29.30
C ASP A 40 7.98 13.03 29.76
N ALA A 41 7.72 12.74 31.05
CA ALA A 41 7.73 11.35 31.54
C ALA A 41 6.70 10.46 30.81
N VAL A 42 5.46 10.95 30.58
CA VAL A 42 4.44 10.24 29.80
C VAL A 42 4.89 10.03 28.36
N ARG A 43 5.56 11.02 27.77
CA ARG A 43 6.12 10.92 26.42
C ARG A 43 7.20 9.85 26.33
N GLU A 44 8.13 9.80 27.29
CA GLU A 44 9.19 8.79 27.33
C GLU A 44 8.63 7.37 27.55
N ILE A 45 7.71 7.19 28.50
CA ILE A 45 7.05 5.89 28.73
C ILE A 45 6.28 5.43 27.47
N LYS A 46 5.63 6.36 26.77
CA LYS A 46 4.93 6.02 25.49
C LYS A 46 5.90 5.73 24.36
N LYS A 47 7.10 6.29 24.33
CA LYS A 47 8.15 5.95 23.36
C LYS A 47 8.72 4.56 23.61
N THR A 48 9.06 4.23 24.87
CA THR A 48 9.59 2.92 25.28
C THR A 48 8.54 1.81 25.11
N SER A 49 7.25 2.12 25.18
CA SER A 49 6.17 1.17 24.99
C SER A 49 5.65 1.09 23.56
N LYS A 50 6.19 1.87 22.62
CA LYS A 50 5.96 1.62 21.20
C LYS A 50 6.61 0.29 20.88
N GLU A 51 5.81 -0.67 20.42
CA GLU A 51 6.31 -1.86 19.74
C GLU A 51 7.43 -1.42 18.81
N VAL A 52 8.57 -2.09 18.87
CA VAL A 52 9.66 -1.86 17.92
C VAL A 52 9.03 -2.05 16.54
N PHE A 53 8.86 -0.94 15.84
CA PHE A 53 8.42 -0.97 14.45
C PHE A 53 9.57 -1.61 13.68
N MET A 54 9.47 -2.93 13.48
CA MET A 54 10.29 -3.57 12.47
C MET A 54 9.74 -3.07 11.14
N PRO A 55 10.50 -2.28 10.39
CA PRO A 55 10.09 -1.94 9.03
C PRO A 55 9.83 -3.27 8.33
N LEU A 56 8.66 -3.42 7.72
CA LEU A 56 8.36 -4.53 6.82
C LEU A 56 9.56 -4.66 5.89
N SER A 57 10.25 -5.81 5.94
CA SER A 57 11.43 -6.01 5.12
C SER A 57 10.98 -5.87 3.66
N GLN A 58 11.47 -4.84 3.00
CA GLN A 58 11.24 -4.60 1.58
C GLN A 58 12.07 -5.62 0.79
N ARG A 59 11.56 -6.85 0.71
CA ARG A 59 12.26 -7.94 0.03
C ARG A 59 12.13 -7.76 -1.47
N PRO A 60 13.22 -7.94 -2.22
CA PRO A 60 13.14 -8.03 -3.67
C PRO A 60 12.17 -9.14 -4.12
N GLY A 61 11.50 -8.91 -5.25
CA GLY A 61 10.54 -9.86 -5.80
C GLY A 61 9.16 -9.88 -5.12
N GLU A 62 8.86 -8.95 -4.23
CA GLU A 62 7.52 -8.75 -3.66
C GLU A 62 6.84 -7.52 -4.28
N ALA A 63 5.53 -7.62 -4.50
CA ALA A 63 4.71 -6.51 -5.00
C ALA A 63 3.47 -6.27 -4.15
N GLN A 64 2.86 -5.10 -4.34
CA GLN A 64 1.58 -4.71 -3.74
C GLN A 64 0.65 -4.20 -4.82
N VAL A 65 -0.64 -4.51 -4.66
CA VAL A 65 -1.71 -4.13 -5.58
C VAL A 65 -2.82 -3.41 -4.84
N ASP A 66 -3.31 -2.33 -5.44
CA ASP A 66 -4.49 -1.60 -4.97
C ASP A 66 -5.22 -0.92 -6.13
N PHE A 67 -6.48 -0.54 -5.89
CA PHE A 67 -7.27 0.29 -6.79
C PHE A 67 -7.46 1.69 -6.21
N GLY A 68 -7.39 2.68 -7.08
CA GLY A 68 -7.66 4.07 -6.75
C GLY A 68 -8.69 4.70 -7.68
N TYR A 69 -9.09 5.92 -7.33
CA TYR A 69 -9.97 6.74 -8.15
C TYR A 69 -9.32 8.08 -8.47
N ALA A 70 -9.54 8.55 -9.70
CA ALA A 70 -9.15 9.88 -10.12
C ALA A 70 -10.23 10.52 -10.99
N VAL A 71 -10.08 11.80 -11.26
CA VAL A 71 -10.91 12.52 -12.23
C VAL A 71 -10.07 12.78 -13.47
N VAL A 72 -10.64 12.52 -14.64
CA VAL A 72 -10.03 12.71 -15.97
C VAL A 72 -11.02 13.45 -16.86
N LYS A 73 -10.53 14.26 -17.78
CA LYS A 73 -11.36 15.01 -18.72
C LYS A 73 -11.36 14.30 -20.08
N PHE A 74 -12.48 13.64 -20.40
CA PHE A 74 -12.69 13.00 -21.69
C PHE A 74 -13.45 13.94 -22.62
N ASN A 75 -12.85 14.35 -23.74
CA ASN A 75 -13.45 15.28 -24.71
C ASN A 75 -14.11 16.49 -24.04
N GLY A 76 -13.44 17.08 -23.05
CA GLY A 76 -13.95 18.23 -22.31
C GLY A 76 -14.82 17.92 -21.10
N VAL A 77 -15.29 16.68 -20.92
CA VAL A 77 -16.20 16.26 -19.83
C VAL A 77 -15.42 15.57 -18.72
N LEU A 78 -15.56 16.04 -17.48
CA LEU A 78 -14.96 15.41 -16.30
C LEU A 78 -15.66 14.10 -15.97
N LYS A 79 -14.90 13.02 -15.86
CA LYS A 79 -15.38 11.70 -15.45
C LYS A 79 -14.49 11.10 -14.36
N LYS A 80 -15.11 10.42 -13.41
CA LYS A 80 -14.41 9.59 -12.42
C LYS A 80 -13.98 8.28 -13.09
N VAL A 81 -12.70 7.96 -12.99
CA VAL A 81 -12.12 6.70 -13.47
C VAL A 81 -11.57 5.89 -12.32
N THR A 82 -11.56 4.58 -12.47
CA THR A 82 -10.83 3.67 -11.58
C THR A 82 -9.46 3.41 -12.18
N PHE A 83 -8.44 3.30 -11.37
CA PHE A 83 -7.12 2.89 -11.82
C PHE A 83 -6.52 1.84 -10.89
N PHE A 84 -5.88 0.86 -11.50
CA PHE A 84 -5.10 -0.17 -10.85
C PHE A 84 -3.68 0.34 -10.64
N VAL A 85 -3.07 -0.01 -9.51
CA VAL A 85 -1.66 0.25 -9.21
C VAL A 85 -1.03 -1.05 -8.74
N MET A 86 0.06 -1.46 -9.38
CA MET A 86 0.98 -2.47 -8.85
C MET A 86 2.33 -1.80 -8.60
N SER A 87 2.90 -1.99 -7.43
CA SER A 87 4.23 -1.49 -7.09
C SER A 87 5.11 -2.59 -6.53
N MET A 88 6.33 -2.68 -7.03
CA MET A 88 7.38 -3.53 -6.48
C MET A 88 7.84 -2.92 -5.15
N VAL A 89 7.89 -3.73 -4.10
CA VAL A 89 8.15 -3.22 -2.73
C VAL A 89 9.61 -2.79 -2.55
N HIS A 90 10.53 -3.48 -3.20
CA HIS A 90 11.96 -3.18 -3.09
C HIS A 90 12.39 -2.01 -3.96
N SER A 91 12.07 -2.03 -5.25
CA SER A 91 12.47 -0.99 -6.21
C SER A 91 11.57 0.23 -6.22
N ASP A 92 10.37 0.16 -5.61
CA ASP A 92 9.33 1.19 -5.74
C ASP A 92 8.92 1.45 -7.20
N ALA A 93 9.28 0.52 -8.12
CA ALA A 93 8.83 0.54 -9.50
C ALA A 93 7.32 0.35 -9.54
N MET A 94 6.62 1.14 -10.36
CA MET A 94 5.17 1.23 -10.34
C MET A 94 4.59 1.10 -11.74
N PHE A 95 3.52 0.31 -11.84
CA PHE A 95 2.66 0.22 -13.02
C PHE A 95 1.27 0.72 -12.68
N VAL A 96 0.70 1.55 -13.55
CA VAL A 96 -0.63 2.15 -13.37
C VAL A 96 -1.43 1.99 -14.65
N MET A 97 -2.67 1.52 -14.53
CA MET A 97 -3.60 1.38 -15.66
C MET A 97 -5.01 1.77 -15.26
N ALA A 98 -5.69 2.56 -16.09
CA ALA A 98 -7.03 3.08 -15.82
C ALA A 98 -8.12 2.25 -16.54
N PHE A 99 -9.28 2.14 -15.87
CA PHE A 99 -10.44 1.40 -16.33
C PHE A 99 -11.73 2.17 -16.08
N PRO A 100 -12.81 1.88 -16.83
CA PRO A 100 -14.11 2.48 -16.56
C PRO A 100 -14.67 2.13 -15.18
N ARG A 101 -14.40 0.92 -14.72
CA ARG A 101 -14.85 0.40 -13.42
C ARG A 101 -13.90 -0.68 -12.91
N GLU A 102 -13.95 -0.93 -11.63
CA GLU A 102 -13.31 -2.06 -10.99
C GLU A 102 -14.14 -3.33 -11.25
N CYS A 103 -13.58 -4.28 -12.00
CA CYS A 103 -14.19 -5.56 -12.34
C CYS A 103 -13.12 -6.65 -12.50
N THR A 104 -13.53 -7.90 -12.63
CA THR A 104 -12.61 -9.05 -12.72
C THR A 104 -11.71 -8.95 -13.94
N GLU A 105 -12.26 -8.57 -15.09
CA GLU A 105 -11.53 -8.42 -16.35
C GLU A 105 -10.43 -7.35 -16.22
N ALA A 106 -10.79 -6.18 -15.67
CA ALA A 106 -9.84 -5.10 -15.42
C ALA A 106 -8.71 -5.53 -14.46
N PHE A 107 -9.06 -6.31 -13.43
CA PHE A 107 -8.11 -6.82 -12.47
C PHE A 107 -7.12 -7.81 -13.13
N LEU A 108 -7.62 -8.75 -13.92
CA LEU A 108 -6.80 -9.74 -14.61
C LEU A 108 -5.90 -9.09 -15.67
N GLU A 109 -6.47 -8.26 -16.54
CA GLU A 109 -5.72 -7.54 -17.59
C GLU A 109 -4.61 -6.67 -16.99
N ALA A 110 -4.91 -5.95 -15.90
CA ALA A 110 -3.93 -5.09 -15.25
C ALA A 110 -2.74 -5.89 -14.68
N HIS A 111 -2.96 -7.12 -14.17
CA HIS A 111 -1.86 -7.99 -13.73
C HIS A 111 -0.98 -8.42 -14.89
N VAL A 112 -1.56 -8.90 -15.98
CA VAL A 112 -0.83 -9.31 -17.18
C VAL A 112 0.04 -8.16 -17.68
N ARG A 113 -0.56 -6.98 -17.87
CA ARG A 113 0.16 -5.77 -18.31
C ARG A 113 1.25 -5.31 -17.34
N ALA A 114 1.03 -5.47 -16.03
CA ALA A 114 2.03 -5.14 -15.01
C ALA A 114 3.23 -6.09 -15.08
N PHE A 115 3.00 -7.39 -15.25
CA PHE A 115 4.08 -8.37 -15.38
C PHE A 115 4.92 -8.12 -16.64
N ASP A 116 4.26 -7.80 -17.76
CA ASP A 116 4.94 -7.40 -19.00
C ASP A 116 5.78 -6.13 -18.79
N PHE A 117 5.23 -5.12 -18.12
CA PHE A 117 5.94 -3.87 -17.83
C PHE A 117 7.16 -4.09 -16.94
N PHE A 118 7.03 -4.88 -15.88
CA PHE A 118 8.16 -5.18 -15.00
C PHE A 118 9.14 -6.17 -15.64
N GLY A 119 8.73 -6.94 -16.64
CA GLY A 119 9.52 -8.03 -17.24
C GLY A 119 9.80 -9.18 -16.27
N CYS A 120 8.96 -9.35 -15.25
CA CYS A 120 9.00 -10.44 -14.28
C CYS A 120 7.66 -10.58 -13.56
N VAL A 121 7.45 -11.75 -12.95
CA VAL A 121 6.31 -12.03 -12.06
C VAL A 121 6.80 -12.00 -10.62
N PRO A 122 6.30 -11.10 -9.76
CA PRO A 122 6.66 -11.08 -8.35
C PRO A 122 6.30 -12.41 -7.68
N ASN A 123 7.20 -12.95 -6.84
CA ASN A 123 6.96 -14.22 -6.14
C ASN A 123 5.79 -14.13 -5.17
N ARG A 124 5.57 -12.93 -4.59
CA ARG A 124 4.50 -12.65 -3.65
C ARG A 124 3.85 -11.32 -3.94
N ILE A 125 2.51 -11.32 -4.01
CA ILE A 125 1.73 -10.11 -4.28
C ILE A 125 0.76 -9.88 -3.12
N SER A 126 0.87 -8.72 -2.49
CA SER A 126 0.01 -8.30 -1.39
C SER A 126 -1.19 -7.51 -1.90
N TYR A 127 -2.37 -7.89 -1.43
CA TYR A 127 -3.65 -7.27 -1.78
C TYR A 127 -4.33 -6.69 -0.53
N ASP A 128 -4.92 -5.51 -0.63
CA ASP A 128 -6.00 -5.17 0.30
C ASP A 128 -7.24 -6.02 -0.07
N ASN A 129 -8.16 -6.23 0.86
CA ASN A 129 -9.29 -7.17 0.74
C ASN A 129 -10.21 -6.83 -0.46
N THR A 130 -9.74 -7.02 -1.68
CA THR A 130 -10.53 -6.78 -2.90
C THR A 130 -11.58 -7.87 -3.10
N ARG A 131 -12.84 -7.48 -3.23
CA ARG A 131 -13.96 -8.41 -3.49
C ARG A 131 -13.81 -9.18 -4.81
N ILE A 132 -13.00 -8.66 -5.72
CA ILE A 132 -12.71 -9.28 -7.03
C ILE A 132 -11.88 -10.55 -6.85
N ALA A 133 -10.89 -10.52 -5.97
CA ALA A 133 -10.02 -11.67 -5.71
C ALA A 133 -10.65 -12.69 -4.74
N ILE A 134 -11.59 -12.24 -3.89
CA ILE A 134 -12.12 -13.01 -2.75
C ILE A 134 -13.64 -13.12 -2.83
N THR A 135 -14.16 -14.35 -2.98
CA THR A 135 -15.61 -14.63 -2.90
C THR A 135 -16.12 -14.70 -1.47
N LYS A 136 -15.33 -15.16 -0.53
CA LYS A 136 -15.75 -15.33 0.87
C LYS A 136 -14.56 -15.33 1.83
N ILE A 137 -14.65 -14.53 2.90
CA ILE A 137 -13.73 -14.59 4.03
C ILE A 137 -14.28 -15.63 5.01
N LEU A 138 -13.58 -16.77 5.17
CA LEU A 138 -14.02 -17.86 6.04
C LEU A 138 -13.50 -17.69 7.46
N THR A 139 -12.21 -17.29 7.62
CA THR A 139 -11.54 -16.96 8.90
C THR A 139 -10.46 -15.92 8.64
N HIS A 140 -9.77 -15.44 9.69
CA HIS A 140 -8.65 -14.50 9.53
C HIS A 140 -7.57 -14.94 8.53
N HIS A 141 -7.43 -16.27 8.30
CA HIS A 141 -6.38 -16.84 7.44
C HIS A 141 -6.93 -17.67 6.24
N LYS A 142 -8.25 -17.95 6.19
CA LYS A 142 -8.84 -18.74 5.09
C LYS A 142 -9.80 -17.89 4.28
N ARG A 143 -9.48 -17.71 3.00
CA ARG A 143 -10.28 -16.97 2.02
C ARG A 143 -10.55 -17.86 0.81
N LYS A 144 -11.77 -17.75 0.25
CA LYS A 144 -12.12 -18.45 -0.99
C LYS A 144 -11.88 -17.49 -2.15
N HIS A 145 -10.91 -17.80 -3.00
CA HIS A 145 -10.61 -17.02 -4.20
C HIS A 145 -11.64 -17.30 -5.30
N THR A 146 -11.85 -16.32 -6.20
CA THR A 146 -12.64 -16.51 -7.43
C THR A 146 -11.95 -17.53 -8.35
N ALA A 147 -12.71 -18.14 -9.26
CA ALA A 147 -12.15 -19.11 -10.22
C ALA A 147 -11.12 -18.45 -11.14
N GLU A 148 -11.42 -17.26 -11.59
CA GLU A 148 -10.58 -16.43 -12.47
C GLU A 148 -9.25 -16.07 -11.79
N PHE A 149 -9.31 -15.66 -10.53
CA PHE A 149 -8.10 -15.33 -9.78
C PHE A 149 -7.23 -16.58 -9.51
N LYS A 150 -7.85 -17.75 -9.29
CA LYS A 150 -7.10 -19.01 -9.20
C LYS A 150 -6.39 -19.36 -10.49
N ARG A 151 -7.02 -19.12 -11.65
CA ARG A 151 -6.38 -19.32 -12.96
C ARG A 151 -5.15 -18.42 -13.10
N LEU A 152 -5.26 -17.13 -12.74
CA LEU A 152 -4.14 -16.21 -12.76
C LEU A 152 -2.99 -16.70 -11.89
N ILE A 153 -3.26 -17.11 -10.64
CA ILE A 153 -2.26 -17.67 -9.73
C ILE A 153 -1.61 -18.93 -10.32
N SER A 154 -2.42 -19.85 -10.90
CA SER A 154 -1.90 -21.10 -11.46
C SER A 154 -1.05 -20.89 -12.72
N HIS A 155 -1.35 -19.86 -13.51
CA HIS A 155 -0.60 -19.53 -14.71
C HIS A 155 0.72 -18.85 -14.40
N TYR A 156 0.71 -17.85 -13.50
CA TYR A 156 1.89 -17.03 -13.17
C TYR A 156 2.67 -17.52 -11.94
N LEU A 157 2.14 -18.46 -11.17
CA LEU A 157 2.78 -19.15 -10.04
C LEU A 157 3.26 -18.19 -8.91
N PHE A 158 2.54 -17.11 -8.63
CA PHE A 158 2.82 -16.22 -7.52
C PHE A 158 2.03 -16.56 -6.25
N GLU A 159 2.55 -16.16 -5.08
CA GLU A 159 1.86 -16.30 -3.79
C GLU A 159 0.96 -15.07 -3.52
N PRO A 160 -0.38 -15.22 -3.44
CA PRO A 160 -1.25 -14.11 -3.05
C PRO A 160 -1.24 -13.95 -1.53
N HIS A 161 -0.94 -12.75 -1.06
CA HIS A 161 -1.01 -12.36 0.34
C HIS A 161 -2.09 -11.30 0.55
N PHE A 162 -2.99 -11.50 1.51
CA PHE A 162 -4.05 -10.55 1.81
C PHE A 162 -3.83 -9.90 3.16
N CYS A 163 -3.80 -8.57 3.19
CA CYS A 163 -3.62 -7.80 4.42
C CYS A 163 -4.75 -8.07 5.43
N ASN A 164 -4.42 -8.09 6.72
CA ASN A 164 -5.41 -8.31 7.77
C ASN A 164 -6.27 -7.07 8.01
N VAL A 165 -7.58 -7.26 8.15
CA VAL A 165 -8.62 -6.22 8.26
C VAL A 165 -8.43 -5.22 9.41
N ARG A 166 -7.49 -5.43 10.35
CA ARG A 166 -7.31 -4.59 11.55
C ARG A 166 -5.87 -4.21 11.89
N ARG A 167 -4.91 -4.34 10.96
CA ARG A 167 -3.53 -3.88 11.17
C ARG A 167 -3.23 -2.67 10.29
N PRO A 168 -3.30 -1.43 10.83
CA PRO A 168 -2.99 -0.21 10.09
C PRO A 168 -1.56 -0.17 9.53
N ASN A 169 -0.64 -0.90 10.16
CA ASN A 169 0.78 -0.90 9.78
C ASN A 169 1.04 -1.64 8.45
N ASP A 170 0.18 -2.61 8.08
CA ASP A 170 0.28 -3.33 6.80
C ASP A 170 -0.19 -2.45 5.62
N LYS A 171 -0.90 -1.35 5.89
CA LYS A 171 -1.51 -0.45 4.88
C LYS A 171 -0.66 0.75 4.47
N GLY A 172 0.36 1.13 5.25
CA GLY A 172 1.07 2.39 5.06
C GLY A 172 1.76 2.55 3.70
N VAL A 173 2.20 1.45 3.09
CA VAL A 173 2.87 1.45 1.77
C VAL A 173 1.83 1.48 0.65
N VAL A 174 0.72 0.76 0.79
CA VAL A 174 -0.35 0.66 -0.22
C VAL A 174 -1.07 2.00 -0.44
N GLU A 175 -1.48 2.68 0.63
CA GLU A 175 -2.11 4.02 0.54
C GLU A 175 -1.15 5.05 -0.08
N GLY A 176 0.16 4.87 0.14
CA GLY A 176 1.21 5.67 -0.47
C GLY A 176 1.25 5.55 -1.99
N SER A 177 1.15 4.33 -2.54
CA SER A 177 1.26 4.05 -3.97
C SER A 177 0.10 4.65 -4.78
N VAL A 178 -1.14 4.48 -4.34
CA VAL A 178 -2.33 5.08 -4.98
C VAL A 178 -2.27 6.61 -4.94
N ARG A 179 -1.89 7.18 -3.80
CA ARG A 179 -1.72 8.63 -3.68
C ARG A 179 -0.60 9.14 -4.59
N TYR A 180 0.52 8.44 -4.63
CA TYR A 180 1.65 8.78 -5.47
C TYR A 180 1.26 8.78 -6.95
N ALA A 181 0.64 7.70 -7.44
CA ALA A 181 0.17 7.58 -8.82
C ALA A 181 -0.77 8.75 -9.19
N ARG A 182 -1.73 9.05 -8.32
CA ARG A 182 -2.67 10.16 -8.55
C ARG A 182 -1.97 11.51 -8.67
N LEU A 183 -1.03 11.81 -7.76
CA LEU A 183 -0.37 13.12 -7.71
C LEU A 183 0.69 13.29 -8.80
N ASN A 184 1.36 12.22 -9.24
CA ASN A 184 2.45 12.33 -10.20
C ASN A 184 2.05 12.04 -11.65
N PHE A 185 0.99 11.23 -11.87
CA PHE A 185 0.57 10.84 -13.22
C PHE A 185 -0.78 11.44 -13.64
N MET A 186 -1.57 11.97 -12.68
CA MET A 186 -2.91 12.48 -12.94
C MET A 186 -3.08 13.94 -12.48
N VAL A 187 -1.98 14.65 -12.22
CA VAL A 187 -1.95 16.08 -11.93
C VAL A 187 -0.90 16.73 -12.83
N PRO A 188 -1.29 17.76 -13.63
CA PRO A 188 -2.63 18.31 -13.81
C PRO A 188 -3.62 17.27 -14.35
N VAL A 189 -4.94 17.53 -14.20
CA VAL A 189 -6.00 16.61 -14.67
C VAL A 189 -5.80 16.28 -16.16
N PRO A 190 -5.57 14.99 -16.53
CA PRO A 190 -5.37 14.62 -17.92
C PRO A 190 -6.57 14.97 -18.79
N GLN A 191 -6.32 15.45 -20.01
CA GLN A 191 -7.33 15.71 -21.02
C GLN A 191 -7.08 14.76 -22.19
N VAL A 192 -7.97 13.83 -22.38
CA VAL A 192 -7.82 12.72 -23.33
C VAL A 192 -9.14 12.46 -24.06
N LYS A 193 -9.08 11.76 -25.18
CA LYS A 193 -10.28 11.38 -25.96
C LYS A 193 -10.90 10.07 -25.47
N ASP A 194 -10.07 9.10 -25.05
CA ASP A 194 -10.49 7.74 -24.67
C ASP A 194 -9.56 7.11 -23.61
N TYR A 195 -9.87 5.88 -23.20
CA TYR A 195 -9.07 5.14 -22.23
C TYR A 195 -7.72 4.66 -22.81
N GLU A 196 -7.62 4.48 -24.10
CA GLU A 196 -6.36 4.10 -24.76
C GLU A 196 -5.33 5.21 -24.63
N GLU A 197 -5.74 6.45 -24.93
CA GLU A 197 -4.89 7.63 -24.78
C GLU A 197 -4.54 7.88 -23.32
N LEU A 198 -5.50 7.69 -22.39
CA LEU A 198 -5.23 7.79 -20.95
C LEU A 198 -4.19 6.76 -20.51
N ASN A 199 -4.35 5.52 -20.92
CA ASN A 199 -3.43 4.44 -20.53
C ASN A 199 -2.04 4.60 -21.15
N ARG A 200 -1.93 5.15 -22.34
CA ARG A 200 -0.65 5.55 -22.95
C ARG A 200 0.03 6.62 -22.10
N HIS A 201 -0.68 7.67 -21.71
CA HIS A 201 -0.17 8.73 -20.83
C HIS A 201 0.31 8.16 -19.49
N LEU A 202 -0.45 7.25 -18.86
CA LEU A 202 -0.07 6.61 -17.61
C LEU A 202 1.16 5.72 -17.78
N TYR A 203 1.23 4.95 -18.87
CA TYR A 203 2.37 4.08 -19.17
C TYR A 203 3.67 4.88 -19.38
N GLU A 204 3.62 5.99 -20.14
CA GLU A 204 4.74 6.91 -20.30
C GLU A 204 5.17 7.53 -18.97
N GLY A 205 4.20 7.89 -18.12
CA GLY A 205 4.44 8.36 -16.77
C GLY A 205 5.17 7.32 -15.90
N CYS A 206 4.74 6.06 -15.96
CA CYS A 206 5.40 4.96 -15.27
C CYS A 206 6.84 4.73 -15.79
N GLN A 207 7.04 4.77 -17.11
CA GLN A 207 8.39 4.65 -17.71
C GLN A 207 9.31 5.79 -17.29
N GLY A 208 8.82 7.03 -17.32
CA GLY A 208 9.58 8.21 -16.88
C GLY A 208 10.00 8.11 -15.40
N ASP A 209 9.10 7.61 -14.56
CA ASP A 209 9.33 7.44 -13.11
C ASP A 209 10.41 6.39 -12.79
N MET A 210 10.71 5.47 -13.71
CA MET A 210 11.78 4.48 -13.56
C MET A 210 13.18 5.11 -13.43
N ASN A 211 13.36 6.32 -13.94
CA ASN A 211 14.63 7.05 -13.84
C ASN A 211 14.80 7.80 -12.52
N ARG A 212 13.80 7.78 -11.65
CA ARG A 212 13.83 8.48 -10.37
C ARG A 212 14.79 7.82 -9.39
N LEU A 213 15.65 8.63 -8.76
CA LEU A 213 16.51 8.22 -7.67
C LEU A 213 15.72 8.05 -6.37
N LEU A 214 15.90 6.95 -5.66
CA LEU A 214 15.26 6.70 -4.38
C LEU A 214 16.14 7.16 -3.21
N ARG A 215 15.57 7.97 -2.33
CA ARG A 215 16.23 8.36 -1.09
C ARG A 215 16.44 7.14 -0.19
N GLY A 216 17.64 6.98 0.35
CA GLY A 216 17.97 5.86 1.24
C GLY A 216 18.28 4.53 0.54
N LYS A 217 18.23 4.48 -0.80
CA LYS A 217 18.58 3.30 -1.62
C LYS A 217 19.88 3.51 -2.40
N ARG A 218 20.96 3.83 -1.72
CA ARG A 218 22.33 3.96 -2.31
C ARG A 218 22.43 4.89 -3.52
N GLY A 219 21.49 5.79 -3.74
CA GLY A 219 21.45 6.66 -4.92
C GLY A 219 21.14 5.93 -6.23
N LEU A 220 20.52 4.75 -6.15
CA LEU A 220 20.08 3.97 -7.32
C LEU A 220 18.72 4.46 -7.82
N THR A 221 18.51 4.31 -9.13
CA THR A 221 17.20 4.56 -9.76
C THR A 221 16.25 3.39 -9.50
N LYS A 222 14.94 3.64 -9.65
CA LYS A 222 13.94 2.57 -9.61
C LYS A 222 14.23 1.46 -10.62
N HIS A 223 14.70 1.82 -11.81
CA HIS A 223 15.07 0.87 -12.85
C HIS A 223 16.22 -0.05 -12.41
N GLN A 224 17.27 0.52 -11.81
CA GLN A 224 18.40 -0.28 -11.32
C GLN A 224 17.99 -1.24 -10.21
N LEU A 225 17.12 -0.79 -9.29
CA LEU A 225 16.57 -1.63 -8.23
C LEU A 225 15.59 -2.68 -8.76
N LEU A 226 14.86 -2.39 -9.84
CA LEU A 226 14.00 -3.38 -10.49
C LEU A 226 14.81 -4.54 -11.09
N LEU A 227 16.04 -4.31 -11.53
CA LEU A 227 16.91 -5.40 -11.94
C LEU A 227 17.23 -6.36 -10.77
N GLU A 228 17.38 -5.83 -9.55
CA GLU A 228 17.52 -6.67 -8.35
C GLU A 228 16.23 -7.47 -8.05
N ASP A 229 15.03 -6.86 -8.25
CA ASP A 229 13.76 -7.58 -8.16
C ASP A 229 13.67 -8.72 -9.17
N ARG A 230 14.06 -8.48 -10.44
CA ARG A 230 14.03 -9.48 -11.51
C ARG A 230 14.91 -10.69 -11.26
N VAL A 231 16.03 -10.53 -10.55
CA VAL A 231 16.93 -11.65 -10.21
C VAL A 231 16.25 -12.69 -9.35
N VAL A 232 15.34 -12.27 -8.45
CA VAL A 232 14.67 -13.17 -7.50
C VAL A 232 13.23 -13.50 -7.90
N ALA A 233 12.62 -12.71 -8.77
CA ALA A 233 11.27 -12.91 -9.28
C ALA A 233 11.24 -14.02 -10.35
N SER A 234 10.06 -14.53 -10.65
CA SER A 234 9.86 -15.51 -11.72
C SER A 234 9.86 -14.85 -13.10
N ALA A 235 10.30 -15.58 -14.14
CA ALA A 235 10.14 -15.11 -15.51
C ALA A 235 8.66 -15.02 -15.89
N VAL A 236 8.33 -14.10 -16.81
CA VAL A 236 7.00 -14.04 -17.41
C VAL A 236 6.87 -15.27 -18.33
N PRO A 237 5.80 -16.09 -18.21
CA PRO A 237 5.56 -17.20 -19.13
C PRO A 237 5.41 -16.72 -20.58
N ASP A 238 5.87 -17.53 -21.53
CA ASP A 238 5.72 -17.23 -22.96
C ASP A 238 4.28 -17.41 -23.44
N ASP A 239 3.51 -18.29 -22.76
CA ASP A 239 2.10 -18.53 -23.06
C ASP A 239 1.22 -17.37 -22.56
N THR A 240 0.29 -16.93 -23.37
CA THR A 240 -0.69 -15.89 -23.01
C THR A 240 -1.74 -16.43 -22.04
N PHE A 241 -2.03 -15.62 -21.03
CA PHE A 241 -3.09 -15.90 -20.04
C PHE A 241 -4.51 -15.73 -20.63
#